data_af76c0e8d43f4701206b3952428917fd
#
_entry.id   af76c0e8d43f4701206b3952428917fd
#
_cell.length_a   1.000
_cell.length_b   1.000
_cell.length_c   1.000
_cell.angle_alpha   90.00
_cell.angle_beta   90.00
_cell.angle_gamma   90.00
#
_symmetry.space_group_name_H-M   'P 1'
#
loop_
_entity.id
_entity.type
_entity.pdbx_description
1 polymer ?
#
loop_
_entity_poly.entity_id
_entity_poly.type
_entity_poly.pdbx_seq_one_letter_code
_entity_poly.pdbx_strand_id
1 'polypeptide(L)'
;SQKNIDTGMGLERLAVVMQDVDSVFDIDTMKAIRDKVCELSGKSYQKDALDDVSIRLITDHIRSATFMISDGIMPSNEGRGYVLRRIIRRAARHGRMLGIGGTFMAKLAATVIDESKDGYPELEEKKDFIFKVLTQEEEKFAKTIDQGLAILEKMEKEMQTAGEKTLSGENAFKLYDTYGFPLDLTQEILEEKGFSIDEDGFKKAMEIQKKKAHDAHKATNYMGADACLLYTSDAAD
;
A
#
# COMPACT_ATOMS: atom_id res chain seq x y z
N SER A 1 -12.35 -3.43 39.95
CA SER A 1 -13.17 -3.39 38.72
C SER A 1 -12.26 -3.70 37.52
N GLN A 2 -12.68 -4.62 36.69
CA GLN A 2 -11.98 -4.89 35.43
C GLN A 2 -12.29 -3.74 34.46
N LYS A 3 -11.25 -3.26 33.74
CA LYS A 3 -11.43 -2.35 32.59
C LYS A 3 -12.22 -3.07 31.52
N ASN A 4 -13.32 -2.48 31.08
CA ASN A 4 -14.21 -3.08 30.10
C ASN A 4 -14.53 -2.05 29.01
N ILE A 5 -14.77 -2.53 27.78
CA ILE A 5 -15.26 -1.75 26.65
C ILE A 5 -16.63 -2.28 26.32
N ASP A 6 -17.65 -1.45 26.40
CA ASP A 6 -19.03 -1.80 26.13
C ASP A 6 -19.42 -1.49 24.67
N THR A 7 -19.15 -0.27 24.24
CA THR A 7 -19.48 0.19 22.87
C THR A 7 -18.30 0.89 22.21
N GLY A 8 -18.26 0.84 20.87
CA GLY A 8 -17.30 1.57 20.04
C GLY A 8 -18.01 2.38 18.95
N MET A 9 -17.42 3.51 18.58
CA MET A 9 -17.93 4.39 17.53
C MET A 9 -16.78 4.86 16.64
N GLY A 10 -17.04 5.07 15.34
CA GLY A 10 -16.07 5.68 14.44
C GLY A 10 -15.93 7.18 14.72
N LEU A 11 -14.72 7.60 15.11
CA LEU A 11 -14.43 8.99 15.45
C LEU A 11 -14.76 9.92 14.26
N GLU A 12 -14.34 9.57 13.07
CA GLU A 12 -14.56 10.36 11.86
C GLU A 12 -16.04 10.50 11.52
N ARG A 13 -16.84 9.45 11.74
CA ARG A 13 -18.28 9.49 11.51
C ARG A 13 -18.98 10.38 12.54
N LEU A 14 -18.50 10.37 13.77
CA LEU A 14 -19.01 11.30 14.79
C LEU A 14 -18.62 12.74 14.43
N ALA A 15 -17.38 12.97 13.99
CA ALA A 15 -16.91 14.28 13.57
C ALA A 15 -17.72 14.85 12.39
N VAL A 16 -18.13 14.02 11.41
CA VAL A 16 -19.04 14.46 10.32
C VAL A 16 -20.32 15.07 10.88
N VAL A 17 -20.95 14.41 11.87
CA VAL A 17 -22.18 14.92 12.49
C VAL A 17 -21.91 16.18 13.31
N MET A 18 -20.83 16.19 14.09
CA MET A 18 -20.50 17.33 14.97
C MET A 18 -20.05 18.58 14.22
N GLN A 19 -19.41 18.41 13.06
CA GLN A 19 -18.94 19.50 12.21
C GLN A 19 -19.95 19.89 11.12
N ASP A 20 -21.09 19.19 11.05
CA ASP A 20 -22.17 19.42 10.07
C ASP A 20 -21.63 19.45 8.63
N VAL A 21 -20.87 18.41 8.26
CA VAL A 21 -20.31 18.23 6.91
C VAL A 21 -20.87 16.98 6.25
N ASP A 22 -20.82 16.92 4.91
CA ASP A 22 -21.45 15.83 4.14
C ASP A 22 -20.60 14.57 4.03
N SER A 23 -19.29 14.68 4.26
CA SER A 23 -18.34 13.57 4.03
C SER A 23 -17.25 13.52 5.09
N VAL A 24 -16.74 12.30 5.36
CA VAL A 24 -15.55 12.11 6.21
C VAL A 24 -14.32 12.83 5.66
N PHE A 25 -14.27 13.10 4.35
CA PHE A 25 -13.17 13.85 3.73
C PHE A 25 -13.27 15.36 3.92
N ASP A 26 -14.36 15.86 4.49
CA ASP A 26 -14.60 17.27 4.75
C ASP A 26 -14.44 17.65 6.23
N ILE A 27 -14.27 16.66 7.14
CA ILE A 27 -13.89 16.94 8.53
C ILE A 27 -12.48 17.54 8.57
N ASP A 28 -12.20 18.36 9.57
CA ASP A 28 -10.97 19.14 9.73
C ASP A 28 -9.69 18.36 9.43
N THR A 29 -9.45 17.26 10.13
CA THR A 29 -8.24 16.45 10.01
C THR A 29 -8.08 15.80 8.63
N MET A 30 -9.16 15.27 8.05
CA MET A 30 -9.11 14.65 6.72
C MET A 30 -9.02 15.69 5.62
N LYS A 31 -9.68 16.83 5.79
CA LYS A 31 -9.63 17.95 4.87
C LYS A 31 -8.21 18.50 4.72
N ALA A 32 -7.47 18.66 5.82
CA ALA A 32 -6.09 19.11 5.77
C ALA A 32 -5.20 18.20 4.89
N ILE A 33 -5.35 16.88 5.04
CA ILE A 33 -4.62 15.90 4.23
C ILE A 33 -5.07 15.98 2.75
N ARG A 34 -6.38 16.01 2.50
CA ARG A 34 -6.97 16.14 1.16
C ARG A 34 -6.49 17.40 0.44
N ASP A 35 -6.51 18.53 1.14
CA ASP A 35 -6.09 19.82 0.58
C ASP A 35 -4.58 19.80 0.27
N LYS A 36 -3.77 19.08 1.06
CA LYS A 36 -2.35 18.84 0.75
C LYS A 36 -2.16 17.97 -0.49
N VAL A 37 -3.00 16.95 -0.72
CA VAL A 37 -3.01 16.19 -1.99
C VAL A 37 -3.34 17.12 -3.16
N CYS A 38 -4.33 17.98 -3.03
CA CYS A 38 -4.69 18.98 -4.05
C CYS A 38 -3.53 19.95 -4.34
N GLU A 39 -2.86 20.46 -3.31
CA GLU A 39 -1.69 21.33 -3.44
C GLU A 39 -0.57 20.66 -4.24
N LEU A 40 -0.24 19.40 -3.91
CA LEU A 40 0.86 18.66 -4.55
C LEU A 40 0.54 18.27 -6.00
N SER A 41 -0.72 18.02 -6.32
CA SER A 41 -1.18 17.65 -7.66
C SER A 41 -1.54 18.84 -8.55
N GLY A 42 -1.75 20.01 -7.98
CA GLY A 42 -2.32 21.16 -8.69
C GLY A 42 -3.80 20.99 -9.07
N LYS A 43 -4.47 19.96 -8.53
CA LYS A 43 -5.88 19.65 -8.78
C LYS A 43 -6.78 20.28 -7.72
N SER A 44 -8.06 20.42 -8.04
CA SER A 44 -9.06 20.94 -7.11
C SER A 44 -10.13 19.88 -6.84
N TYR A 45 -10.40 19.61 -5.57
CA TYR A 45 -11.44 18.66 -5.16
C TYR A 45 -12.84 19.15 -5.61
N GLN A 46 -13.71 18.21 -5.98
CA GLN A 46 -15.07 18.43 -6.48
C GLN A 46 -15.15 19.11 -7.87
N LYS A 47 -14.09 19.03 -8.67
CA LYS A 47 -14.12 19.53 -10.05
C LYS A 47 -14.16 18.42 -11.09
N ASP A 48 -13.54 17.29 -10.82
CA ASP A 48 -13.51 16.14 -11.70
C ASP A 48 -13.72 14.86 -10.88
N ALA A 49 -14.68 14.03 -11.28
CA ALA A 49 -15.07 12.85 -10.52
C ALA A 49 -13.94 11.80 -10.43
N LEU A 50 -13.10 11.67 -11.45
CA LEU A 50 -11.97 10.72 -11.46
C LEU A 50 -10.81 11.23 -10.59
N ASP A 51 -10.52 12.53 -10.68
CA ASP A 51 -9.54 13.16 -9.80
C ASP A 51 -9.99 13.06 -8.33
N ASP A 52 -11.27 13.24 -8.04
CA ASP A 52 -11.85 13.14 -6.69
C ASP A 52 -11.70 11.74 -6.08
N VAL A 53 -11.90 10.68 -6.89
CA VAL A 53 -11.65 9.30 -6.45
C VAL A 53 -10.19 9.15 -6.03
N SER A 54 -9.26 9.62 -6.84
CA SER A 54 -7.82 9.53 -6.57
C SER A 54 -7.42 10.35 -5.35
N ILE A 55 -7.96 11.57 -5.20
CA ILE A 55 -7.69 12.44 -4.06
C ILE A 55 -8.16 11.79 -2.76
N ARG A 56 -9.39 11.28 -2.71
CA ARG A 56 -9.94 10.59 -1.52
C ARG A 56 -9.15 9.33 -1.18
N LEU A 57 -8.81 8.53 -2.19
CA LEU A 57 -8.04 7.31 -2.00
C LEU A 57 -6.66 7.60 -1.39
N ILE A 58 -5.93 8.57 -1.94
CA ILE A 58 -4.62 8.95 -1.40
C ILE A 58 -4.75 9.45 0.04
N THR A 59 -5.76 10.27 0.32
CA THR A 59 -6.04 10.82 1.66
C THR A 59 -6.27 9.71 2.69
N ASP A 60 -7.11 8.75 2.38
CA ASP A 60 -7.39 7.59 3.23
C ASP A 60 -6.17 6.70 3.43
N HIS A 61 -5.49 6.38 2.34
CA HIS A 61 -4.38 5.43 2.35
C HIS A 61 -3.14 5.98 3.05
N ILE A 62 -2.82 7.27 2.88
CA ILE A 62 -1.66 7.85 3.57
C ILE A 62 -1.87 7.94 5.07
N ARG A 63 -3.09 8.31 5.51
CA ARG A 63 -3.43 8.30 6.93
C ARG A 63 -3.28 6.89 7.51
N SER A 64 -3.90 5.91 6.88
CA SER A 64 -3.82 4.50 7.31
C SER A 64 -2.37 4.00 7.34
N ALA A 65 -1.58 4.26 6.29
CA ALA A 65 -0.19 3.84 6.22
C ALA A 65 0.68 4.48 7.32
N THR A 66 0.48 5.76 7.62
CA THR A 66 1.20 6.49 8.67
C THR A 66 0.99 5.83 10.03
N PHE A 67 -0.25 5.54 10.41
CA PHE A 67 -0.58 4.87 11.66
C PHE A 67 -0.08 3.43 11.70
N MET A 68 -0.24 2.65 10.63
CA MET A 68 0.26 1.27 10.56
C MET A 68 1.77 1.20 10.77
N ILE A 69 2.54 2.12 10.17
CA ILE A 69 3.99 2.17 10.35
C ILE A 69 4.34 2.58 11.78
N SER A 70 3.63 3.53 12.37
CA SER A 70 3.79 3.91 13.77
C SER A 70 3.56 2.74 14.71
N ASP A 71 2.60 1.86 14.39
CA ASP A 71 2.32 0.61 15.12
C ASP A 71 3.34 -0.50 14.85
N GLY A 72 4.41 -0.22 14.11
CA GLY A 72 5.51 -1.15 13.86
C GLY A 72 5.26 -2.11 12.70
N ILE A 73 4.25 -1.89 11.85
CA ILE A 73 4.01 -2.72 10.67
C ILE A 73 4.97 -2.27 9.56
N MET A 74 5.68 -3.25 8.97
CA MET A 74 6.59 -3.01 7.85
C MET A 74 6.02 -3.58 6.55
N PRO A 75 6.22 -2.91 5.39
CA PRO A 75 5.79 -3.44 4.10
C PRO A 75 6.42 -4.80 3.83
N SER A 76 5.60 -5.81 3.54
CA SER A 76 6.04 -7.18 3.28
C SER A 76 5.18 -7.85 2.21
N ASN A 77 5.48 -9.11 1.87
CA ASN A 77 4.69 -9.90 0.91
C ASN A 77 3.55 -10.68 1.56
N GLU A 78 3.46 -10.68 2.90
CA GLU A 78 2.51 -11.51 3.63
C GLU A 78 1.91 -10.76 4.84
N GLY A 79 0.75 -11.24 5.31
CA GLY A 79 0.11 -10.76 6.52
C GLY A 79 -0.22 -9.27 6.49
N ARG A 80 -0.09 -8.61 7.64
CA ARG A 80 -0.40 -7.17 7.80
C ARG A 80 0.52 -6.27 6.96
N GLY A 81 1.78 -6.67 6.77
CA GLY A 81 2.72 -5.93 5.96
C GLY A 81 2.37 -5.93 4.47
N TYR A 82 1.70 -6.98 3.97
CA TYR A 82 1.15 -7.00 2.62
C TYR A 82 0.06 -5.94 2.43
N VAL A 83 -0.85 -5.81 3.42
CA VAL A 83 -1.88 -4.78 3.38
C VAL A 83 -1.27 -3.38 3.32
N LEU A 84 -0.27 -3.10 4.17
CA LEU A 84 0.46 -1.84 4.16
C LEU A 84 1.12 -1.57 2.80
N ARG A 85 1.85 -2.55 2.26
CA ARG A 85 2.47 -2.44 0.93
C ARG A 85 1.45 -2.13 -0.15
N ARG A 86 0.31 -2.81 -0.14
CA ARG A 86 -0.78 -2.64 -1.10
C ARG A 86 -1.32 -1.21 -1.09
N ILE A 87 -1.67 -0.66 0.09
CA ILE A 87 -2.21 0.70 0.18
C ILE A 87 -1.19 1.77 -0.22
N ILE A 88 0.10 1.59 0.12
CA ILE A 88 1.17 2.49 -0.31
C ILE A 88 1.27 2.51 -1.85
N ARG A 89 1.34 1.34 -2.49
CA ARG A 89 1.48 1.24 -3.95
C ARG A 89 0.26 1.74 -4.69
N ARG A 90 -0.93 1.49 -4.15
CA ARG A 90 -2.17 2.01 -4.69
C ARG A 90 -2.21 3.54 -4.65
N ALA A 91 -1.83 4.14 -3.51
CA ALA A 91 -1.71 5.58 -3.39
C ALA A 91 -0.64 6.17 -4.34
N ALA A 92 0.50 5.49 -4.52
CA ALA A 92 1.55 5.91 -5.47
C ALA A 92 1.03 5.93 -6.92
N ARG A 93 0.28 4.90 -7.35
CA ARG A 93 -0.35 4.89 -8.68
C ARG A 93 -1.31 6.06 -8.85
N HIS A 94 -2.21 6.29 -7.91
CA HIS A 94 -3.17 7.38 -7.98
C HIS A 94 -2.49 8.76 -7.94
N GLY A 95 -1.37 8.91 -7.21
CA GLY A 95 -0.55 10.11 -7.27
C GLY A 95 -0.02 10.40 -8.67
N ARG A 96 0.44 9.36 -9.37
CA ARG A 96 0.85 9.50 -10.79
C ARG A 96 -0.30 9.87 -11.71
N MET A 97 -1.48 9.29 -11.51
CA MET A 97 -2.69 9.64 -12.28
C MET A 97 -3.06 11.11 -12.09
N LEU A 98 -2.86 11.66 -10.89
CA LEU A 98 -3.06 13.08 -10.61
C LEU A 98 -1.92 13.98 -11.11
N GLY A 99 -0.84 13.40 -11.66
CA GLY A 99 0.32 14.13 -12.17
C GLY A 99 1.34 14.53 -11.11
N ILE A 100 1.29 13.96 -9.90
CA ILE A 100 2.28 14.22 -8.86
C ILE A 100 3.62 13.55 -9.24
N GLY A 101 4.65 14.35 -9.42
CA GLY A 101 6.00 13.89 -9.75
C GLY A 101 6.84 13.54 -8.53
N GLY A 102 7.74 12.56 -8.68
CA GLY A 102 8.67 12.15 -7.63
C GLY A 102 8.00 11.48 -6.43
N THR A 103 8.69 11.45 -5.28
CA THR A 103 8.16 10.95 -4.01
C THR A 103 7.36 12.03 -3.30
N PHE A 104 6.19 11.69 -2.81
CA PHE A 104 5.27 12.66 -2.19
C PHE A 104 4.67 12.18 -0.86
N MET A 105 4.72 10.89 -0.58
CA MET A 105 4.03 10.29 0.57
C MET A 105 4.56 10.80 1.90
N ALA A 106 5.88 11.01 2.04
CA ALA A 106 6.45 11.58 3.26
C ALA A 106 5.93 13.00 3.55
N LYS A 107 5.68 13.80 2.49
CA LYS A 107 5.10 15.15 2.63
C LYS A 107 3.65 15.11 3.12
N LEU A 108 2.88 14.14 2.64
CA LEU A 108 1.50 13.92 3.11
C LEU A 108 1.47 13.36 4.53
N ALA A 109 2.38 12.42 4.86
CA ALA A 109 2.50 11.87 6.20
C ALA A 109 2.85 12.95 7.24
N ALA A 110 3.62 13.97 6.85
CA ALA A 110 3.88 15.12 7.73
C ALA A 110 2.57 15.81 8.13
N THR A 111 1.66 16.04 7.17
CA THR A 111 0.34 16.62 7.46
C THR A 111 -0.49 15.69 8.36
N VAL A 112 -0.47 14.37 8.12
CA VAL A 112 -1.17 13.39 8.98
C VAL A 112 -0.67 13.47 10.42
N ILE A 113 0.65 13.56 10.61
CA ILE A 113 1.27 13.67 11.93
C ILE A 113 0.88 14.99 12.60
N ASP A 114 0.98 16.10 11.88
CA ASP A 114 0.64 17.43 12.43
C ASP A 114 -0.82 17.49 12.90
N GLU A 115 -1.76 16.89 12.16
CA GLU A 115 -3.18 16.86 12.51
C GLU A 115 -3.52 15.84 13.63
N SER A 116 -2.61 14.91 13.94
CA SER A 116 -2.93 13.79 14.85
C SER A 116 -2.05 13.74 16.09
N LYS A 117 -0.93 14.45 16.16
CA LYS A 117 0.09 14.34 17.22
C LYS A 117 -0.41 14.66 18.62
N ASP A 118 -1.42 15.52 18.76
CA ASP A 118 -1.99 15.87 20.07
C ASP A 118 -2.71 14.69 20.71
N GLY A 119 -3.35 13.86 19.90
CA GLY A 119 -4.00 12.63 20.36
C GLY A 119 -3.08 11.38 20.30
N TYR A 120 -2.04 11.44 19.47
CA TYR A 120 -1.14 10.32 19.17
C TYR A 120 0.32 10.81 19.11
N PRO A 121 0.92 11.17 20.26
CA PRO A 121 2.27 11.75 20.31
C PRO A 121 3.36 10.83 19.77
N GLU A 122 3.13 9.51 19.76
CA GLU A 122 4.02 8.52 19.15
C GLU A 122 4.25 8.72 17.65
N LEU A 123 3.33 9.40 16.96
CA LEU A 123 3.51 9.73 15.55
C LEU A 123 4.64 10.71 15.34
N GLU A 124 4.75 11.74 16.18
CA GLU A 124 5.85 12.70 16.12
C GLU A 124 7.19 12.07 16.54
N GLU A 125 7.18 11.22 17.58
CA GLU A 125 8.37 10.50 18.04
C GLU A 125 8.96 9.59 16.95
N LYS A 126 8.09 8.97 16.12
CA LYS A 126 8.48 8.03 15.05
C LYS A 126 8.52 8.65 13.66
N LYS A 127 8.40 9.95 13.54
CA LYS A 127 8.28 10.70 12.28
C LYS A 127 9.34 10.33 11.24
N ASP A 128 10.61 10.37 11.62
CA ASP A 128 11.72 10.04 10.72
C ASP A 128 11.67 8.60 10.22
N PHE A 129 11.25 7.68 11.10
CA PHE A 129 11.08 6.28 10.75
C PHE A 129 9.92 6.10 9.76
N ILE A 130 8.79 6.74 10.00
CA ILE A 130 7.62 6.72 9.11
C ILE A 130 8.00 7.24 7.72
N PHE A 131 8.66 8.38 7.65
CA PHE A 131 9.10 8.99 6.40
C PHE A 131 10.05 8.08 5.62
N LYS A 132 11.02 7.48 6.31
CA LYS A 132 11.97 6.55 5.71
C LYS A 132 11.28 5.34 5.10
N VAL A 133 10.34 4.72 5.82
CA VAL A 133 9.61 3.53 5.34
C VAL A 133 8.76 3.88 4.12
N LEU A 134 8.00 4.97 4.17
CA LEU A 134 7.16 5.43 3.05
C LEU A 134 8.01 5.73 1.82
N THR A 135 9.06 6.55 1.98
CA THR A 135 9.94 6.93 0.86
C THR A 135 10.60 5.71 0.23
N GLN A 136 11.13 4.78 1.03
CA GLN A 136 11.76 3.58 0.51
C GLN A 136 10.81 2.68 -0.30
N GLU A 137 9.57 2.51 0.17
CA GLU A 137 8.60 1.67 -0.55
C GLU A 137 8.09 2.38 -1.81
N GLU A 138 7.90 3.70 -1.76
CA GLU A 138 7.53 4.53 -2.90
C GLU A 138 8.62 4.51 -3.99
N GLU A 139 9.89 4.70 -3.62
CA GLU A 139 11.04 4.61 -4.54
C GLU A 139 11.21 3.22 -5.16
N LYS A 140 11.04 2.16 -4.36
CA LYS A 140 11.08 0.78 -4.87
C LYS A 140 10.00 0.55 -5.92
N PHE A 141 8.80 1.03 -5.67
CA PHE A 141 7.68 0.87 -6.60
C PHE A 141 7.85 1.78 -7.83
N ALA A 142 8.34 3.00 -7.67
CA ALA A 142 8.59 3.92 -8.78
C ALA A 142 9.54 3.34 -9.85
N LYS A 143 10.49 2.49 -9.45
CA LYS A 143 11.42 1.82 -10.38
C LYS A 143 10.74 0.78 -11.27
N THR A 144 9.67 0.18 -10.82
CA THR A 144 9.02 -0.96 -11.48
C THR A 144 7.65 -0.63 -12.07
N ILE A 145 7.00 0.45 -11.59
CA ILE A 145 5.63 0.78 -11.99
C ILE A 145 5.50 1.03 -13.49
N ASP A 146 6.40 1.80 -14.09
CA ASP A 146 6.32 2.15 -15.51
C ASP A 146 6.50 0.91 -16.41
N GLN A 147 7.44 0.04 -16.04
CA GLN A 147 7.65 -1.23 -16.74
C GLN A 147 6.46 -2.16 -16.57
N GLY A 148 5.92 -2.27 -15.37
CA GLY A 148 4.76 -3.10 -15.08
C GLY A 148 3.51 -2.63 -15.82
N LEU A 149 3.24 -1.32 -15.86
CA LEU A 149 2.13 -0.74 -16.62
C LEU A 149 2.28 -0.98 -18.13
N ALA A 150 3.49 -0.81 -18.68
CA ALA A 150 3.74 -1.08 -20.10
C ALA A 150 3.53 -2.56 -20.47
N ILE A 151 3.93 -3.49 -19.59
CA ILE A 151 3.72 -4.91 -19.77
C ILE A 151 2.24 -5.27 -19.65
N LEU A 152 1.53 -4.71 -18.67
CA LEU A 152 0.09 -4.92 -18.52
C LEU A 152 -0.66 -4.43 -19.77
N GLU A 153 -0.32 -3.25 -20.27
CA GLU A 153 -0.91 -2.71 -21.50
C GLU A 153 -0.65 -3.62 -22.72
N LYS A 154 0.53 -4.22 -22.81
CA LYS A 154 0.83 -5.20 -23.86
C LYS A 154 -0.04 -6.45 -23.71
N MET A 155 -0.16 -6.99 -22.50
CA MET A 155 -1.02 -8.15 -22.21
C MET A 155 -2.49 -7.85 -22.54
N GLU A 156 -2.98 -6.66 -22.21
CA GLU A 156 -4.33 -6.21 -22.56
C GLU A 156 -4.57 -6.20 -24.07
N LYS A 157 -3.62 -5.67 -24.85
CA LYS A 157 -3.71 -5.69 -26.32
C LYS A 157 -3.70 -7.10 -26.92
N GLU A 158 -2.89 -7.99 -26.35
CA GLU A 158 -2.85 -9.41 -26.73
C GLU A 158 -4.19 -10.09 -26.43
N MET A 159 -4.77 -9.86 -25.25
CA MET A 159 -6.10 -10.38 -24.88
C MET A 159 -7.20 -9.84 -25.79
N GLN A 160 -7.19 -8.54 -26.09
CA GLN A 160 -8.16 -7.92 -27.02
C GLN A 160 -8.09 -8.57 -28.41
N THR A 161 -6.88 -8.81 -28.91
CA THR A 161 -6.66 -9.44 -30.23
C THR A 161 -7.13 -10.90 -30.24
N ALA A 162 -6.93 -11.62 -29.12
CA ALA A 162 -7.39 -13.01 -28.96
C ALA A 162 -8.88 -13.13 -28.63
N GLY A 163 -9.58 -12.02 -28.35
CA GLY A 163 -10.97 -12.03 -27.88
C GLY A 163 -11.14 -12.53 -26.45
N GLU A 164 -10.05 -12.58 -25.69
CA GLU A 164 -10.05 -13.01 -24.30
C GLU A 164 -10.39 -11.82 -23.37
N LYS A 165 -11.12 -12.13 -22.30
CA LYS A 165 -11.49 -11.11 -21.28
C LYS A 165 -10.86 -11.36 -19.92
N THR A 166 -10.07 -12.44 -19.77
CA THR A 166 -9.50 -12.85 -18.51
C THR A 166 -8.00 -12.98 -18.64
N LEU A 167 -7.25 -12.21 -17.83
CA LEU A 167 -5.80 -12.33 -17.73
C LEU A 167 -5.46 -13.66 -17.03
N SER A 168 -4.54 -14.44 -17.60
CA SER A 168 -4.13 -15.70 -17.00
C SER A 168 -3.47 -15.48 -15.64
N GLY A 169 -3.67 -16.43 -14.72
CA GLY A 169 -3.08 -16.38 -13.39
C GLY A 169 -1.55 -16.33 -13.40
N GLU A 170 -0.90 -16.98 -14.40
CA GLU A 170 0.57 -16.92 -14.58
C GLU A 170 1.05 -15.50 -14.94
N ASN A 171 0.34 -14.81 -15.83
CA ASN A 171 0.65 -13.44 -16.20
C ASN A 171 0.41 -12.46 -15.04
N ALA A 172 -0.67 -12.63 -14.31
CA ALA A 172 -0.94 -11.87 -13.09
C ALA A 172 0.13 -12.12 -12.02
N PHE A 173 0.57 -13.37 -11.86
CA PHE A 173 1.66 -13.72 -10.94
C PHE A 173 3.00 -13.12 -11.38
N LYS A 174 3.31 -13.08 -12.66
CA LYS A 174 4.51 -12.42 -13.18
C LYS A 174 4.54 -10.92 -12.87
N LEU A 175 3.41 -10.23 -13.00
CA LEU A 175 3.29 -8.82 -12.61
C LEU A 175 3.51 -8.65 -11.10
N TYR A 176 2.98 -9.54 -10.28
CA TYR A 176 3.15 -9.53 -8.83
C TYR A 176 4.61 -9.79 -8.41
N ASP A 177 5.21 -10.87 -8.90
CA ASP A 177 6.52 -11.35 -8.46
C ASP A 177 7.68 -10.50 -9.00
N THR A 178 7.61 -10.13 -10.28
CA THR A 178 8.71 -9.43 -10.97
C THR A 178 8.60 -7.91 -10.84
N TYR A 179 7.41 -7.36 -10.99
CA TYR A 179 7.20 -5.90 -11.00
C TYR A 179 6.57 -5.38 -9.70
N GLY A 180 6.26 -6.27 -8.78
CA GLY A 180 5.71 -5.88 -7.49
C GLY A 180 4.32 -5.27 -7.57
N PHE A 181 3.52 -5.62 -8.60
CA PHE A 181 2.12 -5.22 -8.68
C PHE A 181 1.30 -6.12 -7.77
N PRO A 182 0.70 -5.60 -6.69
CA PRO A 182 -0.26 -6.37 -5.91
C PRO A 182 -1.40 -6.86 -6.81
N LEU A 183 -1.92 -8.07 -6.56
CA LEU A 183 -2.98 -8.65 -7.37
C LEU A 183 -4.18 -7.70 -7.51
N ASP A 184 -4.60 -7.12 -6.39
CA ASP A 184 -5.73 -6.19 -6.34
C ASP A 184 -5.50 -4.94 -7.19
N LEU A 185 -4.24 -4.46 -7.28
CA LEU A 185 -3.90 -3.33 -8.13
C LEU A 185 -4.01 -3.70 -9.62
N THR A 186 -3.54 -4.89 -9.98
CA THR A 186 -3.70 -5.42 -11.35
C THR A 186 -5.17 -5.61 -11.69
N GLN A 187 -5.96 -6.14 -10.74
CA GLN A 187 -7.40 -6.34 -10.90
C GLN A 187 -8.13 -5.02 -11.11
N GLU A 188 -7.87 -4.00 -10.28
CA GLU A 188 -8.48 -2.66 -10.40
C GLU A 188 -8.22 -2.05 -11.79
N ILE A 189 -6.97 -2.13 -12.29
CA ILE A 189 -6.61 -1.59 -13.61
C ILE A 189 -7.34 -2.34 -14.74
N LEU A 190 -7.48 -3.65 -14.61
CA LEU A 190 -8.16 -4.47 -15.61
C LEU A 190 -9.67 -4.27 -15.58
N GLU A 191 -10.29 -4.18 -14.40
CA GLU A 191 -11.74 -3.93 -14.24
C GLU A 191 -12.16 -2.57 -14.82
N GLU A 192 -11.33 -1.51 -14.67
CA GLU A 192 -11.56 -0.22 -15.31
C GLU A 192 -11.71 -0.33 -16.83
N LYS A 193 -11.13 -1.37 -17.44
CA LYS A 193 -11.17 -1.64 -18.89
C LYS A 193 -12.07 -2.81 -19.28
N GLY A 194 -12.82 -3.38 -18.34
CA GLY A 194 -13.75 -4.47 -18.56
C GLY A 194 -13.11 -5.86 -18.68
N PHE A 195 -11.91 -6.04 -18.14
CA PHE A 195 -11.21 -7.32 -18.04
C PHE A 195 -11.29 -7.90 -16.62
N SER A 196 -10.97 -9.19 -16.48
CA SER A 196 -10.90 -9.92 -15.21
C SER A 196 -9.56 -10.66 -15.06
N ILE A 197 -9.32 -11.29 -13.91
CA ILE A 197 -8.13 -12.11 -13.64
C ILE A 197 -8.55 -13.53 -13.27
N ASP A 198 -7.76 -14.51 -13.68
CA ASP A 198 -7.82 -15.89 -13.20
C ASP A 198 -7.14 -15.97 -11.81
N GLU A 199 -7.93 -15.70 -10.76
CA GLU A 199 -7.43 -15.73 -9.38
C GLU A 199 -6.96 -17.12 -8.94
N ASP A 200 -7.61 -18.19 -9.42
CA ASP A 200 -7.24 -19.55 -9.04
C ASP A 200 -5.92 -19.97 -9.68
N GLY A 201 -5.68 -19.58 -10.94
CA GLY A 201 -4.38 -19.72 -11.58
C GLY A 201 -3.30 -18.93 -10.88
N PHE A 202 -3.59 -17.70 -10.43
CA PHE A 202 -2.67 -16.89 -9.63
C PHE A 202 -2.29 -17.58 -8.31
N LYS A 203 -3.28 -18.10 -7.56
CA LYS A 203 -3.04 -18.83 -6.30
C LYS A 203 -2.15 -20.06 -6.52
N LYS A 204 -2.39 -20.83 -7.59
CA LYS A 204 -1.55 -21.99 -7.96
C LYS A 204 -0.11 -21.57 -8.27
N ALA A 205 0.09 -20.51 -9.04
CA ALA A 205 1.42 -19.98 -9.36
C ALA A 205 2.16 -19.51 -8.09
N MET A 206 1.45 -18.85 -7.18
CA MET A 206 1.98 -18.44 -5.87
C MET A 206 2.42 -19.64 -5.03
N GLU A 207 1.62 -20.70 -4.95
CA GLU A 207 1.96 -21.93 -4.20
C GLU A 207 3.18 -22.61 -4.77
N ILE A 208 3.29 -22.70 -6.09
CA ILE A 208 4.46 -23.28 -6.78
C ILE A 208 5.73 -22.49 -6.40
N GLN A 209 5.65 -21.16 -6.40
CA GLN A 209 6.78 -20.31 -6.05
C GLN A 209 7.17 -20.44 -4.57
N LYS A 210 6.18 -20.45 -3.66
CA LYS A 210 6.42 -20.70 -2.22
C LYS A 210 7.10 -22.03 -1.98
N LYS A 211 6.69 -23.08 -2.68
CA LYS A 211 7.32 -24.41 -2.58
C LYS A 211 8.75 -24.40 -3.08
N LYS A 212 9.02 -23.77 -4.23
CA LYS A 212 10.37 -23.60 -4.76
C LYS A 212 11.29 -22.85 -3.80
N ALA A 213 10.80 -21.75 -3.22
CA ALA A 213 11.55 -20.94 -2.26
C ALA A 213 11.84 -21.75 -0.96
N HIS A 214 10.87 -22.51 -0.46
CA HIS A 214 11.06 -23.38 0.71
C HIS A 214 12.07 -24.49 0.45
N ASP A 215 12.02 -25.12 -0.72
CA ASP A 215 12.95 -26.21 -1.08
C ASP A 215 14.37 -25.66 -1.31
N ALA A 216 14.51 -24.47 -1.88
CA ALA A 216 15.79 -23.77 -1.99
C ALA A 216 16.38 -23.40 -0.60
N HIS A 217 15.54 -22.95 0.36
CA HIS A 217 15.98 -22.68 1.73
C HIS A 217 16.44 -23.96 2.48
N LYS A 218 15.79 -25.10 2.26
CA LYS A 218 16.26 -26.38 2.82
C LYS A 218 17.64 -26.78 2.30
N ALA A 219 17.95 -26.46 1.05
CA ALA A 219 19.25 -26.76 0.45
C ALA A 219 20.38 -25.85 0.96
N THR A 220 20.07 -24.63 1.42
CA THR A 220 21.06 -23.66 1.93
C THR A 220 21.26 -23.72 3.45
N ASN A 221 20.36 -24.31 4.23
CA ASN A 221 20.49 -24.46 5.68
C ASN A 221 21.54 -25.48 6.14
N TYR A 222 22.25 -26.14 5.22
CA TYR A 222 23.30 -27.11 5.59
C TYR A 222 24.65 -26.48 5.97
N MET A 223 24.83 -25.17 5.80
CA MET A 223 26.11 -24.49 6.10
C MET A 223 26.05 -23.33 7.11
N GLY A 224 24.92 -23.01 7.68
CA GLY A 224 24.76 -21.80 8.53
C GLY A 224 24.23 -22.02 9.95
N ALA A 225 23.62 -23.18 10.25
CA ALA A 225 23.02 -23.41 11.57
C ALA A 225 24.06 -23.71 12.67
N ASP A 226 25.17 -24.35 12.33
CA ASP A 226 26.19 -24.71 13.32
C ASP A 226 27.12 -23.53 13.70
N ALA A 227 27.24 -22.52 12.84
CA ALA A 227 28.05 -21.33 13.11
C ALA A 227 27.38 -20.33 14.08
N CYS A 228 26.05 -20.33 14.13
CA CYS A 228 25.32 -19.41 15.02
C CYS A 228 25.23 -19.91 16.46
N LEU A 229 25.31 -21.22 16.70
CA LEU A 229 25.27 -21.82 18.03
C LEU A 229 26.61 -21.80 18.76
N LEU A 230 27.73 -21.63 18.02
CA LEU A 230 29.07 -21.53 18.62
C LEU A 230 29.38 -20.15 19.22
N TYR A 231 28.62 -19.10 18.84
CA TYR A 231 28.86 -17.73 19.37
C TYR A 231 28.05 -17.37 20.61
N THR A 232 27.12 -18.22 21.05
CA THR A 232 26.28 -17.95 22.23
C THR A 232 26.67 -18.74 23.48
N SER A 233 27.69 -19.62 23.41
CA SER A 233 28.12 -20.43 24.55
C SER A 233 29.33 -19.86 25.33
N ASP A 234 30.02 -18.84 24.80
CA ASP A 234 31.21 -18.25 25.44
C ASP A 234 31.00 -16.91 26.15
N ALA A 235 29.74 -16.52 26.42
CA ALA A 235 29.42 -15.29 27.12
C ALA A 235 28.79 -15.50 28.51
N ALA A 236 29.10 -16.65 29.16
CA ALA A 236 28.71 -16.93 30.54
C ALA A 236 29.83 -17.68 31.26
N ASP A 237 30.88 -16.93 31.68
CA ASP A 237 31.76 -17.16 32.84
C ASP A 237 32.32 -15.82 33.34
#